data_f84b59977d1442d9eec83f78b032da9a
#
_entry.id   f84b59977d1442d9eec83f78b032da9a
#
_cell.length_a   1.000
_cell.length_b   1.000
_cell.length_c   1.000
_cell.angle_alpha   90.00
_cell.angle_beta   90.00
_cell.angle_gamma   90.00
#
_symmetry.space_group_name_H-M   'P 1'
#
loop_
_entity.id
_entity.type
_entity.pdbx_description
1 polymer ?
#
loop_
_entity_poly.entity_id
_entity_poly.type
_entity_poly.pdbx_seq_one_letter_code
_entity_poly.pdbx_strand_id
1 'polypeptide(L)'
;MNKRSKYALCELDSYENPYIHYIMMGNYRLDCLPYFLREENFENIKKNLHKLEIVQNSVEEYLDGVDFKINKFNLSDIFEYMSLENYRKLMQKIYDNADNNAILAYWNLIVERNSAKLNYTENEMKENIENKKNNIGKNFQRMEEFDKRLHKKDKTFFYTDFVVEKVIKYGNN
;
A
#
# COMPACT_ATOMS: atom_id res chain seq x y z
N MET A 1 -10.53 -13.39 5.66
CA MET A 1 -11.27 -12.41 6.50
C MET A 1 -11.51 -12.88 7.93
N ASN A 2 -12.21 -13.98 8.18
CA ASN A 2 -12.56 -14.44 9.55
C ASN A 2 -11.37 -14.56 10.54
N LYS A 3 -10.24 -15.15 10.14
CA LYS A 3 -9.07 -15.29 11.01
C LYS A 3 -8.49 -13.91 11.41
N ARG A 4 -8.41 -12.99 10.46
CA ARG A 4 -7.90 -11.62 10.72
C ARG A 4 -8.84 -10.86 11.64
N SER A 5 -10.14 -10.89 11.37
CA SER A 5 -11.15 -10.22 12.21
C SER A 5 -11.10 -10.75 13.64
N LYS A 6 -11.04 -12.07 13.81
CA LYS A 6 -10.91 -12.68 15.13
C LYS A 6 -9.64 -12.20 15.86
N TYR A 7 -8.50 -12.22 15.18
CA TYR A 7 -7.24 -11.75 15.75
C TYR A 7 -7.33 -10.27 16.18
N ALA A 8 -7.79 -9.39 15.29
CA ALA A 8 -7.82 -7.96 15.54
C ALA A 8 -8.85 -7.54 16.61
N LEU A 9 -9.93 -8.32 16.79
CA LEU A 9 -10.97 -8.01 17.77
C LEU A 9 -10.77 -8.72 19.13
N CYS A 10 -10.04 -9.84 19.15
CA CYS A 10 -9.90 -10.66 20.36
C CYS A 10 -8.47 -10.65 20.94
N GLU A 11 -7.44 -10.47 20.11
CA GLU A 11 -6.04 -10.57 20.53
C GLU A 11 -5.34 -9.19 20.59
N LEU A 12 -5.74 -8.24 19.70
CA LEU A 12 -5.28 -6.87 19.80
C LEU A 12 -6.11 -6.12 20.85
N ASP A 13 -5.48 -5.18 21.52
CA ASP A 13 -6.19 -4.32 22.46
C ASP A 13 -7.20 -3.42 21.70
N SER A 14 -8.46 -3.87 21.72
CA SER A 14 -9.54 -3.13 21.08
C SER A 14 -9.87 -1.82 21.80
N TYR A 15 -9.54 -1.70 23.10
CA TYR A 15 -9.72 -0.48 23.87
C TYR A 15 -8.79 0.64 23.39
N GLU A 16 -7.58 0.29 22.96
CA GLU A 16 -6.61 1.22 22.36
C GLU A 16 -6.78 1.39 20.84
N ASN A 17 -7.88 0.89 20.26
CA ASN A 17 -8.12 1.01 18.83
C ASN A 17 -9.15 2.10 18.51
N PRO A 18 -8.72 3.33 18.13
CA PRO A 18 -9.65 4.43 17.85
C PRO A 18 -10.58 4.14 16.69
N TYR A 19 -10.14 3.35 15.72
CA TYR A 19 -10.94 3.04 14.52
C TYR A 19 -12.09 2.08 14.83
N ILE A 20 -11.89 1.09 15.71
CA ILE A 20 -12.97 0.23 16.18
C ILE A 20 -13.97 1.05 16.98
N HIS A 21 -13.52 1.94 17.87
CA HIS A 21 -14.42 2.85 18.60
C HIS A 21 -15.26 3.68 17.65
N TYR A 22 -14.65 4.29 16.65
CA TYR A 22 -15.38 5.10 15.67
C TYR A 22 -16.44 4.27 14.91
N ILE A 23 -16.07 3.07 14.46
CA ILE A 23 -16.99 2.19 13.72
C ILE A 23 -18.17 1.73 14.59
N MET A 24 -17.93 1.41 15.85
CA MET A 24 -18.95 0.87 16.75
C MET A 24 -19.82 1.96 17.41
N MET A 25 -19.27 3.12 17.69
CA MET A 25 -19.89 4.18 18.48
C MET A 25 -20.18 5.46 17.70
N GLY A 26 -19.69 5.61 16.47
CA GLY A 26 -19.83 6.81 15.65
C GLY A 26 -18.95 8.00 16.07
N ASN A 27 -18.08 7.82 17.08
CA ASN A 27 -17.18 8.87 17.55
C ASN A 27 -15.84 8.28 18.02
N TYR A 28 -14.82 9.13 18.12
CA TYR A 28 -13.56 8.78 18.76
C TYR A 28 -13.64 9.01 20.27
N ARG A 29 -13.01 8.14 21.02
CA ARG A 29 -12.75 8.39 22.44
C ARG A 29 -11.62 9.41 22.59
N LEU A 30 -11.78 10.37 23.52
CA LEU A 30 -10.79 11.43 23.74
C LEU A 30 -9.44 10.89 24.28
N ASP A 31 -9.49 9.81 25.03
CA ASP A 31 -8.30 9.14 25.60
C ASP A 31 -7.64 8.14 24.63
N CYS A 32 -8.24 7.93 23.46
CA CYS A 32 -7.74 7.04 22.41
C CYS A 32 -7.94 7.65 21.02
N LEU A 33 -7.35 8.82 20.79
CA LEU A 33 -7.44 9.50 19.50
C LEU A 33 -6.43 8.94 18.49
N PRO A 34 -6.77 8.88 17.20
CA PRO A 34 -5.78 8.66 16.15
C PRO A 34 -4.74 9.79 16.16
N TYR A 35 -3.53 9.49 15.71
CA TYR A 35 -2.37 10.38 15.78
C TYR A 35 -2.66 11.83 15.31
N PHE A 36 -3.38 11.96 14.21
CA PHE A 36 -3.66 13.27 13.59
C PHE A 36 -4.71 14.11 14.31
N LEU A 37 -5.45 13.54 15.28
CA LEU A 37 -6.43 14.26 16.11
C LEU A 37 -5.93 14.55 17.53
N ARG A 38 -4.71 14.13 17.87
CA ARG A 38 -4.14 14.37 19.19
C ARG A 38 -3.64 15.81 19.31
N GLU A 39 -3.94 16.45 20.42
CA GLU A 39 -3.59 17.84 20.70
C GLU A 39 -2.08 18.09 20.56
N GLU A 40 -1.26 17.19 21.07
CA GLU A 40 0.20 17.28 21.02
C GLU A 40 0.77 17.32 19.60
N ASN A 41 0.01 16.86 18.60
CA ASN A 41 0.43 16.85 17.20
C ASN A 41 -0.08 18.04 16.39
N PHE A 42 -1.04 18.80 16.93
CA PHE A 42 -1.74 19.85 16.21
C PHE A 42 -0.81 20.91 15.60
N GLU A 43 0.06 21.51 16.41
CA GLU A 43 0.97 22.56 15.95
C GLU A 43 1.98 22.02 14.92
N ASN A 44 2.45 20.78 15.08
CA ASN A 44 3.35 20.17 14.12
C ASN A 44 2.64 19.89 12.78
N ILE A 45 1.42 19.41 12.80
CA ILE A 45 0.61 19.18 11.58
C ILE A 45 0.36 20.52 10.91
N LYS A 46 -0.16 21.52 11.63
CA LYS A 46 -0.45 22.86 11.12
C LYS A 46 0.77 23.51 10.45
N LYS A 47 1.93 23.44 11.09
CA LYS A 47 3.20 23.98 10.54
C LYS A 47 3.62 23.32 9.23
N ASN A 48 3.22 22.05 9.00
CA ASN A 48 3.61 21.26 7.83
C ASN A 48 2.53 21.20 6.73
N LEU A 49 1.36 21.84 6.91
CA LEU A 49 0.28 21.81 5.91
C LEU A 49 0.70 22.35 4.53
N HIS A 50 1.65 23.28 4.48
CA HIS A 50 2.18 23.79 3.21
C HIS A 50 2.92 22.75 2.35
N LYS A 51 3.23 21.58 2.93
CA LYS A 51 3.86 20.43 2.22
C LYS A 51 2.83 19.46 1.66
N LEU A 52 1.55 19.66 1.97
CA LEU A 52 0.46 18.83 1.50
C LEU A 52 -0.11 19.42 0.22
N GLU A 53 -0.12 18.63 -0.83
CA GLU A 53 -0.83 18.91 -2.06
C GLU A 53 -1.98 17.92 -2.22
N ILE A 54 -3.17 18.43 -2.53
CA ILE A 54 -4.36 17.62 -2.78
C ILE A 54 -4.65 17.69 -4.28
N VAL A 55 -4.56 16.53 -4.94
CA VAL A 55 -4.77 16.41 -6.37
C VAL A 55 -5.99 15.52 -6.62
N GLN A 56 -6.97 16.02 -7.37
CA GLN A 56 -8.14 15.24 -7.80
C GLN A 56 -7.80 14.54 -9.12
N ASN A 57 -7.17 13.37 -9.02
CA ASN A 57 -6.77 12.60 -10.19
C ASN A 57 -6.74 11.09 -9.87
N SER A 58 -6.74 10.24 -10.88
CA SER A 58 -6.33 8.86 -10.66
C SER A 58 -4.82 8.79 -10.40
N VAL A 59 -4.36 7.71 -9.76
CA VAL A 59 -2.93 7.50 -9.54
C VAL A 59 -2.18 7.39 -10.88
N GLU A 60 -2.79 6.74 -11.85
CA GLU A 60 -2.27 6.56 -13.20
C GLU A 60 -2.04 7.91 -13.92
N GLU A 61 -3.05 8.79 -13.88
CA GLU A 61 -2.97 10.13 -14.50
C GLU A 61 -1.99 11.02 -13.76
N TYR A 62 -1.95 10.94 -12.42
CA TYR A 62 -0.97 11.68 -11.63
C TYR A 62 0.46 11.27 -12.00
N LEU A 63 0.73 9.96 -12.12
CA LEU A 63 2.05 9.45 -12.47
C LEU A 63 2.47 9.79 -13.92
N ASP A 64 1.52 10.00 -14.83
CA ASP A 64 1.83 10.45 -16.20
C ASP A 64 2.30 11.91 -16.25
N GLY A 65 1.90 12.73 -15.29
CA GLY A 65 2.22 14.16 -15.24
C GLY A 65 3.35 14.56 -14.30
N VAL A 66 3.82 13.65 -13.43
CA VAL A 66 4.85 13.97 -12.43
C VAL A 66 6.25 13.99 -13.06
N ASP A 67 7.05 15.03 -12.75
CA ASP A 67 8.41 15.24 -13.30
C ASP A 67 9.54 14.92 -12.31
N PHE A 68 9.21 14.44 -11.11
CA PHE A 68 10.16 14.03 -10.07
C PHE A 68 10.02 12.55 -9.69
N LYS A 69 11.02 11.98 -9.04
CA LYS A 69 10.97 10.61 -8.56
C LYS A 69 10.36 10.53 -7.16
N ILE A 70 9.47 9.56 -6.98
CA ILE A 70 8.74 9.33 -5.73
C ILE A 70 9.44 8.25 -4.92
N ASN A 71 9.67 8.49 -3.64
CA ASN A 71 10.39 7.56 -2.77
C ASN A 71 9.48 6.79 -1.78
N LYS A 72 8.22 7.18 -1.62
CA LYS A 72 7.23 6.51 -0.77
C LYS A 72 5.86 6.50 -1.43
N PHE A 73 5.24 5.33 -1.44
CA PHE A 73 3.88 5.13 -1.94
C PHE A 73 3.04 4.49 -0.83
N ASN A 74 1.99 5.16 -0.40
CA ASN A 74 0.92 4.56 0.38
C ASN A 74 -0.28 4.41 -0.54
N LEU A 75 -0.58 3.19 -0.95
CA LEU A 75 -1.52 2.90 -2.01
C LEU A 75 -2.87 2.36 -1.47
N SER A 76 -3.06 2.40 -0.12
CA SER A 76 -4.27 1.87 0.50
C SER A 76 -4.59 0.45 -0.01
N ASP A 77 -5.79 0.19 -0.47
CA ASP A 77 -6.25 -1.08 -1.05
C ASP A 77 -6.67 -0.95 -2.53
N ILE A 78 -6.09 0.03 -3.26
CA ILE A 78 -6.50 0.33 -4.64
C ILE A 78 -6.42 -0.87 -5.58
N PHE A 79 -5.49 -1.79 -5.32
CA PHE A 79 -5.29 -2.97 -6.15
C PHE A 79 -6.40 -4.02 -6.02
N GLU A 80 -7.22 -3.93 -4.97
CA GLU A 80 -8.34 -4.83 -4.73
C GLU A 80 -9.40 -4.77 -5.86
N TYR A 81 -9.56 -3.59 -6.44
CA TYR A 81 -10.60 -3.28 -7.43
C TYR A 81 -10.11 -3.36 -8.87
N MET A 82 -8.87 -3.79 -9.08
CA MET A 82 -8.24 -3.83 -10.40
C MET A 82 -8.18 -5.25 -10.98
N SER A 83 -8.32 -5.37 -12.31
CA SER A 83 -7.91 -6.56 -13.02
C SER A 83 -6.40 -6.79 -12.87
N LEU A 84 -5.94 -8.04 -13.07
CA LEU A 84 -4.50 -8.33 -13.02
C LEU A 84 -3.71 -7.54 -14.07
N GLU A 85 -4.29 -7.30 -15.22
CA GLU A 85 -3.68 -6.50 -16.29
C GLU A 85 -3.51 -5.03 -15.87
N ASN A 86 -4.55 -4.41 -15.30
CA ASN A 86 -4.48 -3.03 -14.82
C ASN A 86 -3.51 -2.90 -13.64
N TYR A 87 -3.49 -3.89 -12.73
CA TYR A 87 -2.50 -3.95 -11.67
C TYR A 87 -1.06 -3.96 -12.23
N ARG A 88 -0.78 -4.79 -13.24
CA ARG A 88 0.54 -4.83 -13.91
C ARG A 88 0.90 -3.47 -14.54
N LYS A 89 -0.05 -2.84 -15.24
CA LYS A 89 0.14 -1.52 -15.87
C LYS A 89 0.45 -0.43 -14.84
N LEU A 90 -0.30 -0.39 -13.75
CA LEU A 90 -0.06 0.60 -12.67
C LEU A 90 1.28 0.34 -11.98
N MET A 91 1.63 -0.91 -11.70
CA MET A 91 2.93 -1.23 -11.10
C MET A 91 4.10 -0.86 -12.03
N GLN A 92 3.93 -0.96 -13.36
CA GLN A 92 4.93 -0.45 -14.31
C GLN A 92 5.08 1.07 -14.19
N LYS A 93 3.97 1.82 -14.18
CA LYS A 93 4.00 3.29 -13.98
C LYS A 93 4.64 3.68 -12.66
N ILE A 94 4.32 2.97 -11.57
CA ILE A 94 4.95 3.17 -10.27
C ILE A 94 6.46 2.94 -10.37
N TYR A 95 6.89 1.84 -10.99
CA TYR A 95 8.31 1.56 -11.19
C TYR A 95 9.02 2.68 -11.97
N ASP A 96 8.41 3.16 -13.06
CA ASP A 96 9.00 4.18 -13.92
C ASP A 96 9.18 5.51 -13.16
N ASN A 97 8.24 5.85 -12.28
CA ASN A 97 8.23 7.09 -11.48
C ASN A 97 8.89 6.96 -10.11
N ALA A 98 9.16 5.74 -9.65
CA ALA A 98 9.81 5.52 -8.36
C ALA A 98 11.29 5.88 -8.38
N ASP A 99 11.78 6.33 -7.24
CA ASP A 99 13.23 6.40 -6.97
C ASP A 99 13.79 4.99 -6.71
N ASN A 100 15.12 4.84 -6.78
CA ASN A 100 15.75 3.59 -6.36
C ASN A 100 15.58 3.43 -4.84
N ASN A 101 15.25 2.20 -4.42
CA ASN A 101 14.88 1.89 -3.05
C ASN A 101 13.59 2.56 -2.54
N ALA A 102 12.75 3.08 -3.42
CA ALA A 102 11.41 3.53 -3.04
C ALA A 102 10.62 2.42 -2.35
N ILE A 103 9.78 2.79 -1.38
CA ILE A 103 8.98 1.85 -0.61
C ILE A 103 7.51 2.01 -0.98
N LEU A 104 6.87 0.89 -1.29
CA LEU A 104 5.43 0.78 -1.47
C LEU A 104 4.81 0.11 -0.24
N ALA A 105 3.67 0.60 0.20
CA ALA A 105 2.86 -0.02 1.25
C ALA A 105 1.39 -0.05 0.81
N TYR A 106 0.74 -1.22 0.92
CA TYR A 106 -0.65 -1.40 0.54
C TYR A 106 -1.28 -2.61 1.25
N TRP A 107 -2.61 -2.68 1.22
CA TRP A 107 -3.39 -3.73 1.85
C TRP A 107 -4.12 -4.58 0.82
N ASN A 108 -4.29 -5.85 1.15
CA ASN A 108 -5.15 -6.79 0.41
C ASN A 108 -6.32 -7.22 1.32
N LEU A 109 -7.53 -7.21 0.77
CA LEU A 109 -8.73 -7.67 1.47
C LEU A 109 -9.10 -9.11 1.06
N ILE A 110 -9.39 -9.32 -0.21
CA ILE A 110 -9.81 -10.60 -0.79
C ILE A 110 -8.85 -11.03 -1.88
N VAL A 111 -8.43 -10.08 -2.73
CA VAL A 111 -7.57 -10.35 -3.88
C VAL A 111 -6.11 -10.23 -3.47
N GLU A 112 -5.35 -11.31 -3.65
CA GLU A 112 -3.91 -11.29 -3.37
C GLU A 112 -3.16 -10.52 -4.46
N ARG A 113 -2.50 -9.43 -4.07
CA ARG A 113 -1.63 -8.60 -4.91
C ARG A 113 -0.26 -8.47 -4.23
N ASN A 114 0.78 -8.79 -4.96
CA ASN A 114 2.18 -8.59 -4.58
C ASN A 114 3.07 -8.77 -5.81
N SER A 115 4.35 -8.48 -5.70
CA SER A 115 5.30 -8.55 -6.82
C SER A 115 5.39 -9.93 -7.47
N ALA A 116 5.18 -11.01 -6.74
CA ALA A 116 5.16 -12.36 -7.32
C ALA A 116 4.02 -12.56 -8.33
N LYS A 117 2.89 -11.85 -8.14
CA LYS A 117 1.74 -11.89 -9.06
C LYS A 117 1.93 -11.00 -10.31
N LEU A 118 2.97 -10.18 -10.35
CA LEU A 118 3.31 -9.39 -11.53
C LEU A 118 3.91 -10.24 -12.64
N ASN A 119 4.53 -11.36 -12.29
CA ASN A 119 5.15 -12.25 -13.23
C ASN A 119 4.10 -12.93 -14.11
N TYR A 120 4.38 -12.98 -15.40
CA TYR A 120 3.56 -13.75 -16.33
C TYR A 120 3.82 -15.24 -16.16
N THR A 121 2.77 -16.04 -16.25
CA THR A 121 2.89 -17.50 -16.28
C THR A 121 3.56 -17.96 -17.58
N GLU A 122 4.09 -19.18 -17.60
CA GLU A 122 4.70 -19.76 -18.81
C GLU A 122 3.74 -19.77 -20.01
N ASN A 123 2.44 -19.98 -19.78
CA ASN A 123 1.42 -19.97 -20.84
C ASN A 123 1.20 -18.56 -21.38
N GLU A 124 1.05 -17.55 -20.52
CA GLU A 124 0.95 -16.13 -20.92
C GLU A 124 2.21 -15.67 -21.70
N MET A 125 3.39 -16.17 -21.33
CA MET A 125 4.64 -15.87 -22.04
C MET A 125 4.76 -16.55 -23.41
N LYS A 126 4.09 -17.69 -23.62
CA LYS A 126 4.03 -18.36 -24.93
C LYS A 126 3.08 -17.66 -25.90
N GLU A 127 2.00 -17.09 -25.38
CA GLU A 127 0.98 -16.41 -26.18
C GLU A 127 1.42 -15.01 -26.66
N ASN A 128 2.32 -14.35 -25.92
CA ASN A 128 2.77 -13.00 -26.27
C ASN A 128 4.25 -12.79 -25.94
N ILE A 129 5.06 -12.55 -27.00
CA ILE A 129 6.51 -12.30 -26.87
C ILE A 129 6.80 -11.03 -26.07
N GLU A 130 5.92 -10.03 -26.12
CA GLU A 130 6.04 -8.78 -25.37
C GLU A 130 5.97 -9.00 -23.85
N ASN A 131 5.20 -10.01 -23.41
CA ASN A 131 5.11 -10.41 -22.01
C ASN A 131 6.45 -10.89 -21.43
N LYS A 132 7.34 -11.44 -22.26
CA LYS A 132 8.69 -11.85 -21.83
C LYS A 132 9.58 -10.65 -21.46
N LYS A 133 9.41 -9.53 -22.14
CA LYS A 133 10.17 -8.30 -21.89
C LYS A 133 9.66 -7.52 -20.68
N ASN A 134 8.37 -7.65 -20.36
CA ASN A 134 7.65 -6.84 -19.36
C ASN A 134 7.49 -7.53 -18.01
N ASN A 135 8.34 -8.49 -17.67
CA ASN A 135 8.28 -9.16 -16.37
C ASN A 135 8.92 -8.29 -15.28
N ILE A 136 8.14 -7.34 -14.76
CA ILE A 136 8.60 -6.33 -13.80
C ILE A 136 8.64 -6.83 -12.34
N GLY A 137 8.09 -8.01 -12.05
CA GLY A 137 8.03 -8.53 -10.67
C GLY A 137 9.39 -8.59 -9.97
N LYS A 138 10.45 -8.88 -10.73
CA LYS A 138 11.85 -8.88 -10.24
C LYS A 138 12.35 -7.51 -9.77
N ASN A 139 11.71 -6.44 -10.21
CA ASN A 139 12.07 -5.07 -9.87
C ASN A 139 11.49 -4.62 -8.53
N PHE A 140 10.73 -5.50 -7.87
CA PHE A 140 10.16 -5.27 -6.56
C PHE A 140 10.58 -6.37 -5.61
N GLN A 141 11.08 -5.99 -4.46
CA GLN A 141 11.48 -6.90 -3.40
C GLN A 141 10.52 -6.78 -2.23
N ARG A 142 9.71 -7.82 -1.98
CA ARG A 142 8.84 -7.87 -0.82
C ARG A 142 9.67 -7.96 0.46
N MET A 143 9.31 -7.16 1.46
CA MET A 143 9.95 -7.10 2.77
C MET A 143 9.15 -7.95 3.78
N GLU A 144 9.04 -9.27 3.52
CA GLU A 144 8.10 -10.17 4.21
C GLU A 144 8.16 -10.16 5.74
N GLU A 145 9.33 -10.18 6.34
CA GLU A 145 9.45 -10.15 7.80
C GLU A 145 9.01 -8.81 8.38
N PHE A 146 9.22 -7.74 7.63
CA PHE A 146 8.82 -6.40 8.03
C PHE A 146 7.30 -6.22 7.90
N ASP A 147 6.72 -6.61 6.77
CA ASP A 147 5.28 -6.48 6.53
C ASP A 147 4.46 -7.37 7.48
N LYS A 148 4.85 -8.60 7.73
CA LYS A 148 4.23 -9.49 8.72
C LYS A 148 4.26 -8.90 10.14
N ARG A 149 5.37 -8.27 10.52
CA ARG A 149 5.50 -7.61 11.82
C ARG A 149 4.57 -6.39 11.93
N LEU A 150 4.46 -5.59 10.86
CA LEU A 150 3.56 -4.43 10.82
C LEU A 150 2.10 -4.88 10.80
N HIS A 151 1.75 -5.88 9.99
CA HIS A 151 0.40 -6.41 9.91
C HIS A 151 -0.11 -6.96 11.24
N LYS A 152 0.76 -7.56 12.06
CA LYS A 152 0.38 -7.96 13.43
C LYS A 152 -0.02 -6.79 14.32
N LYS A 153 0.54 -5.60 14.09
CA LYS A 153 0.23 -4.37 14.84
C LYS A 153 -0.86 -3.52 14.20
N ASP A 154 -1.25 -3.85 12.98
CA ASP A 154 -2.28 -3.13 12.24
C ASP A 154 -3.61 -3.23 12.98
N LYS A 155 -4.23 -2.10 13.24
CA LYS A 155 -5.50 -1.98 13.98
C LYS A 155 -6.73 -2.23 13.10
N THR A 156 -6.55 -2.40 11.80
CA THR A 156 -7.64 -2.79 10.90
C THR A 156 -7.99 -4.27 11.07
N PHE A 157 -9.28 -4.58 11.04
CA PHE A 157 -9.77 -5.93 11.35
C PHE A 157 -10.18 -6.75 10.11
N PHE A 158 -10.12 -6.18 8.92
CA PHE A 158 -10.66 -6.81 7.71
C PHE A 158 -9.59 -7.11 6.64
N TYR A 159 -8.48 -6.40 6.56
CA TYR A 159 -7.43 -6.69 5.59
C TYR A 159 -6.70 -8.00 5.93
N THR A 160 -6.60 -8.87 4.93
CA THR A 160 -5.99 -10.21 5.11
C THR A 160 -4.47 -10.17 5.02
N ASP A 161 -3.92 -9.17 4.33
CA ASP A 161 -2.47 -8.99 4.17
C ASP A 161 -2.12 -7.50 4.12
N PHE A 162 -0.94 -7.18 4.61
CA PHE A 162 -0.31 -5.87 4.48
C PHE A 162 1.03 -6.09 3.78
N VAL A 163 1.22 -5.49 2.64
CA VAL A 163 2.38 -5.70 1.78
C VAL A 163 3.28 -4.49 1.82
N VAL A 164 4.56 -4.73 2.06
CA VAL A 164 5.62 -3.71 1.92
C VAL A 164 6.63 -4.20 0.90
N GLU A 165 6.82 -3.43 -0.15
CA GLU A 165 7.76 -3.75 -1.22
C GLU A 165 8.75 -2.60 -1.46
N LYS A 166 9.94 -2.98 -1.85
CA LYS A 166 11.02 -2.06 -2.18
C LYS A 166 11.29 -2.13 -3.67
N VAL A 167 11.38 -0.97 -4.31
CA VAL A 167 11.77 -0.86 -5.73
C VAL A 167 13.27 -1.04 -5.88
N ILE A 168 13.67 -1.91 -6.81
CA ILE A 168 15.07 -2.16 -7.17
C ILE A 168 15.27 -1.71 -8.61
N LYS A 169 16.02 -0.64 -8.80
CA LYS A 169 16.49 -0.18 -10.11
C LYS A 169 17.81 -0.87 -10.43
N TYR A 170 17.79 -1.77 -11.40
CA TYR A 170 19.04 -2.30 -11.94
C TYR A 170 19.64 -1.23 -12.85
N GLY A 171 20.84 -0.74 -12.53
CA GLY A 171 21.54 0.21 -13.39
C GLY A 171 21.71 -0.39 -14.77
N ASN A 172 21.41 0.39 -15.81
CA ASN A 172 21.91 0.08 -17.15
C ASN A 172 23.43 0.27 -17.08
N ASN A 173 24.17 -0.86 -16.99
CA ASN A 173 25.60 -0.87 -17.25
C ASN A 173 25.84 -0.64 -18.74
#